data_b8b7169365b0a11eb84eb1e189d33e02
#
_entry.id   b8b7169365b0a11eb84eb1e189d33e02
#
_cell.length_a   1.000
_cell.length_b   1.000
_cell.length_c   1.000
_cell.angle_alpha   90.00
_cell.angle_beta   90.00
_cell.angle_gamma   90.00
#
_symmetry.space_group_name_H-M   'P 1'
#
loop_
_entity.id
_entity.type
_entity.pdbx_description
1 polymer ?
#
loop_
_entity_poly.entity_id
_entity_poly.type
_entity_poly.pdbx_seq_one_letter_code
_entity_poly.pdbx_strand_id
1 'polypeptide(L)'
;MPHRLSLLLWSWLLFVPAISIAAEPAVKLKASDRIVFLGDSITQGGAGPNGYVTMIRQALDKKHADLKIEVVGAGISGNKVPDLQRRVDKDVIAKKPTIVVIYIGINDVWHGEKDPAKGTMPEAFVAGLKEVIGKCRDAGATVVLCTPSVIGEKLDGANSLDAKLDQYSDLSRDLAKELKLPLCDLRKAFLEHLKAHNKENTEKGILTSDRVHLNQVGNQFVADTMLKTLDQ
;
A
#
# COMPACT_ATOMS: atom_id res chain seq x y z
N MET A 1 -15.71 25.02 74.66
CA MET A 1 -16.05 25.39 73.26
C MET A 1 -15.02 24.68 72.39
N PRO A 2 -15.40 23.66 71.57
CA PRO A 2 -14.46 23.01 70.71
C PRO A 2 -14.51 23.60 69.29
N HIS A 3 -13.31 23.94 68.78
CA HIS A 3 -13.10 24.46 67.41
C HIS A 3 -13.22 23.30 66.41
N ARG A 4 -14.16 23.46 65.47
CA ARG A 4 -14.31 22.56 64.31
C ARG A 4 -13.31 22.98 63.20
N LEU A 5 -12.34 22.13 62.92
CA LEU A 5 -11.44 22.25 61.77
C LEU A 5 -12.19 21.72 60.53
N SER A 6 -12.49 22.57 59.56
CA SER A 6 -13.05 22.17 58.25
C SER A 6 -11.88 21.86 57.30
N LEU A 7 -11.72 20.58 56.93
CA LEU A 7 -10.80 20.11 55.86
C LEU A 7 -11.48 20.38 54.52
N LEU A 8 -10.93 21.31 53.75
CA LEU A 8 -11.25 21.52 52.36
C LEU A 8 -10.43 20.51 51.49
N LEU A 9 -11.13 19.50 50.99
CA LEU A 9 -10.58 18.57 50.00
C LEU A 9 -10.58 19.23 48.60
N TRP A 10 -9.41 19.62 48.11
CA TRP A 10 -9.23 20.04 46.74
C TRP A 10 -9.08 18.78 45.87
N SER A 11 -10.14 18.46 45.10
CA SER A 11 -10.08 17.42 44.07
C SER A 11 -9.41 18.01 42.82
N TRP A 12 -8.20 17.52 42.51
CA TRP A 12 -7.54 17.80 41.26
C TRP A 12 -8.18 16.93 40.18
N LEU A 13 -8.97 17.55 39.28
CA LEU A 13 -9.37 16.88 38.02
C LEU A 13 -8.15 16.78 37.12
N LEU A 14 -7.65 15.56 36.94
CA LEU A 14 -6.66 15.25 35.91
C LEU A 14 -7.34 15.35 34.54
N PHE A 15 -7.04 16.43 33.83
CA PHE A 15 -7.42 16.60 32.43
C PHE A 15 -6.50 15.70 31.58
N VAL A 16 -6.98 14.50 31.21
CA VAL A 16 -6.32 13.63 30.22
C VAL A 16 -6.73 14.16 28.85
N PRO A 17 -5.78 14.71 28.06
CA PRO A 17 -6.12 15.12 26.71
C PRO A 17 -6.51 13.88 25.91
N ALA A 18 -7.70 13.90 25.31
CA ALA A 18 -8.12 12.88 24.36
C ALA A 18 -7.19 12.99 23.14
N ILE A 19 -6.36 11.97 22.92
CA ILE A 19 -5.60 11.83 21.69
C ILE A 19 -6.62 11.58 20.59
N SER A 20 -6.94 12.61 19.81
CA SER A 20 -7.71 12.48 18.58
C SER A 20 -6.87 11.68 17.61
N ILE A 21 -7.20 10.39 17.43
CA ILE A 21 -6.68 9.60 16.32
C ILE A 21 -7.34 10.23 15.09
N ALA A 22 -6.56 11.01 14.33
CA ALA A 22 -7.00 11.51 13.04
C ALA A 22 -7.39 10.31 12.17
N ALA A 23 -8.63 10.31 11.65
CA ALA A 23 -9.06 9.27 10.74
C ALA A 23 -8.11 9.23 9.54
N GLU A 24 -7.73 8.01 9.12
CA GLU A 24 -6.95 7.81 7.89
C GLU A 24 -7.66 8.52 6.73
N PRO A 25 -6.90 9.19 5.83
CA PRO A 25 -7.53 9.87 4.71
C PRO A 25 -8.21 8.86 3.80
N ALA A 26 -9.54 8.94 3.73
CA ALA A 26 -10.38 8.02 2.97
C ALA A 26 -10.48 8.45 1.50
N VAL A 27 -10.48 7.47 0.59
CA VAL A 27 -10.81 7.69 -0.82
C VAL A 27 -12.33 7.73 -0.97
N LYS A 28 -12.86 8.76 -1.63
CA LYS A 28 -14.28 8.83 -2.00
C LYS A 28 -14.40 8.70 -3.50
N LEU A 29 -14.97 7.59 -3.96
CA LEU A 29 -15.23 7.35 -5.38
C LEU A 29 -16.31 8.29 -5.91
N LYS A 30 -16.11 8.77 -7.13
CA LYS A 30 -17.00 9.70 -7.84
C LYS A 30 -17.33 9.20 -9.22
N ALA A 31 -18.39 9.74 -9.80
CA ALA A 31 -18.74 9.46 -11.18
C ALA A 31 -17.60 9.82 -12.14
N SER A 32 -17.32 8.92 -13.06
CA SER A 32 -16.27 9.02 -14.09
C SER A 32 -14.85 9.05 -13.52
N ASP A 33 -14.63 8.55 -12.30
CA ASP A 33 -13.29 8.38 -11.79
C ASP A 33 -12.47 7.47 -12.70
N ARG A 34 -11.20 7.80 -12.84
CA ARG A 34 -10.20 6.96 -13.51
C ARG A 34 -9.11 6.58 -12.54
N ILE A 35 -9.08 5.29 -12.19
CA ILE A 35 -8.11 4.71 -11.26
C ILE A 35 -6.98 4.08 -12.06
N VAL A 36 -5.75 4.57 -11.89
CA VAL A 36 -4.55 4.00 -12.53
C VAL A 36 -3.70 3.29 -11.48
N PHE A 37 -3.44 1.99 -11.69
CA PHE A 37 -2.57 1.17 -10.86
C PHE A 37 -1.16 1.20 -11.43
N LEU A 38 -0.26 1.91 -10.77
CA LEU A 38 1.15 2.04 -11.15
C LEU A 38 1.99 1.06 -10.31
N GLY A 39 2.80 0.22 -10.98
CA GLY A 39 3.62 -0.77 -10.28
C GLY A 39 4.55 -1.55 -11.19
N ASP A 40 4.95 -2.71 -10.71
CA ASP A 40 5.90 -3.63 -11.36
C ASP A 40 5.19 -4.84 -12.02
N SER A 41 5.87 -6.02 -12.03
CA SER A 41 5.35 -7.28 -12.58
C SER A 41 4.07 -7.76 -11.88
N ILE A 42 3.92 -7.48 -10.58
CA ILE A 42 2.73 -7.86 -9.82
C ILE A 42 1.52 -7.08 -10.34
N THR A 43 1.67 -5.79 -10.62
CA THR A 43 0.63 -4.96 -11.22
C THR A 43 0.41 -5.30 -12.70
N GLN A 44 1.47 -5.64 -13.43
CA GLN A 44 1.36 -6.10 -14.82
C GLN A 44 0.52 -7.38 -14.91
N GLY A 45 0.84 -8.39 -14.10
CA GLY A 45 0.05 -9.61 -13.99
C GLY A 45 -1.35 -9.35 -13.45
N GLY A 46 -1.47 -8.42 -12.51
CA GLY A 46 -2.74 -7.97 -11.93
C GLY A 46 -3.72 -7.39 -12.94
N ALA A 47 -3.26 -6.84 -14.04
CA ALA A 47 -4.11 -6.36 -15.15
C ALA A 47 -4.57 -7.48 -16.10
N GLY A 48 -4.09 -8.70 -15.94
CA GLY A 48 -4.53 -9.88 -16.69
C GLY A 48 -5.94 -10.34 -16.30
N PRO A 49 -6.51 -11.37 -17.01
CA PRO A 49 -7.90 -11.77 -16.85
C PRO A 49 -8.32 -12.14 -15.42
N ASN A 50 -7.41 -12.76 -14.66
CA ASN A 50 -7.64 -13.21 -13.27
C ASN A 50 -6.77 -12.43 -12.27
N GLY A 51 -6.30 -11.25 -12.65
CA GLY A 51 -5.45 -10.42 -11.82
C GLY A 51 -6.24 -9.46 -10.94
N TYR A 52 -5.62 -8.98 -9.87
CA TYR A 52 -6.27 -8.15 -8.86
C TYR A 52 -6.83 -6.83 -9.41
N VAL A 53 -6.18 -6.19 -10.40
CA VAL A 53 -6.68 -4.96 -11.04
C VAL A 53 -8.00 -5.23 -11.79
N THR A 54 -8.06 -6.38 -12.50
CA THR A 54 -9.28 -6.81 -13.19
C THR A 54 -10.39 -7.17 -12.19
N MET A 55 -10.05 -7.83 -11.08
CA MET A 55 -11.02 -8.15 -10.01
C MET A 55 -11.57 -6.88 -9.35
N ILE A 56 -10.71 -5.88 -9.09
CA ILE A 56 -11.15 -4.57 -8.57
C ILE A 56 -12.11 -3.90 -9.55
N ARG A 57 -11.78 -3.88 -10.86
CA ARG A 57 -12.68 -3.34 -11.89
C ARG A 57 -14.05 -4.01 -11.82
N GLN A 58 -14.10 -5.34 -11.83
CA GLN A 58 -15.34 -6.11 -11.78
C GLN A 58 -16.14 -5.83 -10.49
N ALA A 59 -15.48 -5.71 -9.36
CA ALA A 59 -16.12 -5.38 -8.09
C ALA A 59 -16.73 -3.98 -8.09
N LEU A 60 -16.01 -2.99 -8.61
CA LEU A 60 -16.48 -1.60 -8.73
C LEU A 60 -17.62 -1.50 -9.76
N ASP A 61 -17.51 -2.17 -10.92
CA ASP A 61 -18.58 -2.21 -11.92
C ASP A 61 -19.87 -2.83 -11.36
N LYS A 62 -19.74 -3.85 -10.49
CA LYS A 62 -20.88 -4.47 -9.84
C LYS A 62 -21.51 -3.61 -8.75
N LYS A 63 -20.67 -2.98 -7.89
CA LYS A 63 -21.13 -2.23 -6.73
C LYS A 63 -21.53 -0.79 -7.07
N HIS A 64 -20.86 -0.16 -8.03
CA HIS A 64 -20.96 1.24 -8.40
C HIS A 64 -21.14 1.43 -9.92
N ALA A 65 -22.01 0.63 -10.55
CA ALA A 65 -22.25 0.67 -12.00
C ALA A 65 -22.66 2.06 -12.52
N ASP A 66 -23.36 2.83 -11.69
CA ASP A 66 -23.80 4.20 -11.96
C ASP A 66 -22.63 5.19 -12.03
N LEU A 67 -21.53 4.93 -11.34
CA LEU A 67 -20.38 5.81 -11.32
C LEU A 67 -19.52 5.72 -12.59
N LYS A 68 -19.60 4.65 -13.37
CA LYS A 68 -18.82 4.43 -14.62
C LYS A 68 -17.32 4.63 -14.39
N ILE A 69 -16.77 3.99 -13.37
CA ILE A 69 -15.35 4.11 -12.99
C ILE A 69 -14.49 3.36 -14.01
N GLU A 70 -13.46 4.02 -14.53
CA GLU A 70 -12.46 3.39 -15.38
C GLU A 70 -11.26 2.89 -14.55
N VAL A 71 -10.85 1.64 -14.74
CA VAL A 71 -9.72 1.04 -14.03
C VAL A 71 -8.65 0.61 -15.03
N VAL A 72 -7.42 1.14 -14.87
CA VAL A 72 -6.30 0.97 -15.80
C VAL A 72 -5.07 0.43 -15.08
N GLY A 73 -4.48 -0.64 -15.60
CA GLY A 73 -3.17 -1.13 -15.15
C GLY A 73 -2.03 -0.43 -15.88
N ALA A 74 -1.00 -0.04 -15.13
CA ALA A 74 0.24 0.56 -15.61
C ALA A 74 1.45 -0.12 -14.92
N GLY A 75 1.43 -1.46 -14.83
CA GLY A 75 2.51 -2.29 -14.34
C GLY A 75 3.50 -2.65 -15.43
N ILE A 76 4.81 -2.64 -15.11
CA ILE A 76 5.90 -3.14 -15.98
C ILE A 76 6.84 -4.01 -15.16
N SER A 77 7.09 -5.23 -15.64
CA SER A 77 7.95 -6.21 -14.96
C SER A 77 9.34 -5.66 -14.67
N GLY A 78 9.85 -5.98 -13.48
CA GLY A 78 11.19 -5.58 -13.04
C GLY A 78 11.32 -4.13 -12.61
N ASN A 79 10.26 -3.31 -12.73
CA ASN A 79 10.33 -1.90 -12.38
C ASN A 79 10.59 -1.69 -10.89
N LYS A 80 11.34 -0.64 -10.61
CA LYS A 80 11.68 -0.06 -9.33
C LYS A 80 11.24 1.40 -9.29
N VAL A 81 11.33 2.08 -8.16
CA VAL A 81 10.98 3.48 -8.04
C VAL A 81 11.65 4.38 -9.09
N PRO A 82 12.96 4.26 -9.41
CA PRO A 82 13.58 5.05 -10.48
C PRO A 82 12.96 4.82 -11.87
N ASP A 83 12.38 3.64 -12.12
CA ASP A 83 11.67 3.35 -13.38
C ASP A 83 10.34 4.08 -13.42
N LEU A 84 9.62 4.15 -12.30
CA LEU A 84 8.37 4.91 -12.19
C LEU A 84 8.60 6.39 -12.48
N GLN A 85 9.68 7.00 -11.93
CA GLN A 85 10.03 8.39 -12.18
C GLN A 85 10.15 8.69 -13.70
N ARG A 86 10.78 7.77 -14.46
CA ARG A 86 11.00 7.94 -15.90
C ARG A 86 9.72 7.84 -16.75
N ARG A 87 8.70 7.12 -16.24
CA ARG A 87 7.52 6.79 -17.07
C ARG A 87 6.19 7.34 -16.55
N VAL A 88 6.14 7.91 -15.34
CA VAL A 88 4.89 8.38 -14.73
C VAL A 88 4.15 9.38 -15.62
N ASP A 89 4.84 10.27 -16.29
CA ASP A 89 4.21 11.27 -17.17
C ASP A 89 3.47 10.61 -18.35
N LYS A 90 4.13 9.65 -19.02
CA LYS A 90 3.57 8.94 -20.17
C LYS A 90 2.52 7.91 -19.78
N ASP A 91 2.81 7.11 -18.74
CA ASP A 91 2.02 5.90 -18.45
C ASP A 91 0.88 6.17 -17.48
N VAL A 92 0.92 7.29 -16.76
CA VAL A 92 -0.06 7.67 -15.74
C VAL A 92 -0.69 9.01 -16.04
N ILE A 93 0.09 10.12 -16.04
CA ILE A 93 -0.43 11.48 -16.14
C ILE A 93 -1.16 11.69 -17.48
N ALA A 94 -0.60 11.20 -18.59
CA ALA A 94 -1.25 11.28 -19.90
C ALA A 94 -2.62 10.59 -19.97
N LYS A 95 -2.92 9.69 -19.04
CA LYS A 95 -4.24 9.04 -18.91
C LYS A 95 -5.25 9.88 -18.13
N LYS A 96 -4.85 11.04 -17.58
CA LYS A 96 -5.70 11.93 -16.78
C LYS A 96 -6.37 11.20 -15.61
N PRO A 97 -5.60 10.57 -14.72
CA PRO A 97 -6.15 9.85 -13.58
C PRO A 97 -6.81 10.81 -12.58
N THR A 98 -7.85 10.35 -11.90
CA THR A 98 -8.40 11.00 -10.71
C THR A 98 -7.90 10.34 -9.43
N ILE A 99 -7.50 9.05 -9.54
CA ILE A 99 -6.91 8.26 -8.46
C ILE A 99 -5.72 7.48 -9.03
N VAL A 100 -4.59 7.50 -8.32
CA VAL A 100 -3.41 6.68 -8.65
C VAL A 100 -3.09 5.79 -7.47
N VAL A 101 -3.06 4.48 -7.67
CA VAL A 101 -2.61 3.50 -6.69
C VAL A 101 -1.19 3.09 -7.04
N ILE A 102 -0.24 3.35 -6.13
CA ILE A 102 1.18 3.02 -6.32
C ILE A 102 1.50 1.77 -5.51
N TYR A 103 1.80 0.66 -6.21
CA TYR A 103 2.23 -0.59 -5.60
C TYR A 103 3.58 -0.99 -6.16
N ILE A 104 4.66 -0.69 -5.41
CA ILE A 104 6.06 -0.82 -5.80
C ILE A 104 6.93 -1.14 -4.58
N GLY A 105 8.17 -1.56 -4.79
CA GLY A 105 9.18 -1.72 -3.75
C GLY A 105 9.77 -3.13 -3.68
N ILE A 106 9.09 -4.13 -4.23
CA ILE A 106 9.60 -5.52 -4.25
C ILE A 106 10.96 -5.59 -4.97
N ASN A 107 11.05 -5.06 -6.18
CA ASN A 107 12.29 -5.10 -6.97
C ASN A 107 13.35 -4.14 -6.44
N ASP A 108 12.96 -3.07 -5.76
CA ASP A 108 13.88 -2.16 -5.06
C ASP A 108 14.70 -2.92 -4.01
N VAL A 109 14.06 -3.87 -3.33
CA VAL A 109 14.68 -4.77 -2.34
C VAL A 109 15.31 -5.99 -3.02
N TRP A 110 14.56 -6.73 -3.82
CA TRP A 110 14.95 -8.06 -4.33
C TRP A 110 16.16 -8.01 -5.25
N HIS A 111 16.18 -7.05 -6.19
CA HIS A 111 17.32 -6.94 -7.11
C HIS A 111 18.62 -6.57 -6.39
N GLY A 112 18.53 -5.95 -5.22
CA GLY A 112 19.69 -5.63 -4.38
C GLY A 112 20.17 -6.76 -3.47
N GLU A 113 19.58 -7.97 -3.53
CA GLU A 113 19.94 -9.08 -2.65
C GLU A 113 21.40 -9.52 -2.82
N LYS A 114 21.82 -9.72 -4.07
CA LYS A 114 23.19 -10.17 -4.41
C LYS A 114 24.14 -9.03 -4.75
N ASP A 115 23.60 -7.92 -5.21
CA ASP A 115 24.33 -6.73 -5.64
C ASP A 115 23.52 -5.48 -5.26
N PRO A 116 23.91 -4.78 -4.18
CA PRO A 116 23.18 -3.60 -3.72
C PRO A 116 22.98 -2.52 -4.79
N ALA A 117 23.90 -2.43 -5.78
CA ALA A 117 23.78 -1.46 -6.86
C ALA A 117 22.59 -1.75 -7.82
N LYS A 118 22.06 -2.96 -7.80
CA LYS A 118 20.89 -3.35 -8.60
C LYS A 118 19.57 -3.08 -7.89
N GLY A 119 19.58 -2.86 -6.58
CA GLY A 119 18.45 -2.41 -5.81
C GLY A 119 18.25 -0.90 -5.92
N THR A 120 17.42 -0.34 -5.06
CA THR A 120 17.28 1.10 -4.87
C THR A 120 17.62 1.43 -3.42
N MET A 121 18.53 2.36 -3.21
CA MET A 121 18.90 2.79 -1.85
C MET A 121 17.71 3.46 -1.14
N PRO A 122 17.57 3.33 0.19
CA PRO A 122 16.43 3.85 0.95
C PRO A 122 16.14 5.32 0.68
N GLU A 123 17.17 6.15 0.61
CA GLU A 123 17.02 7.59 0.35
C GLU A 123 16.49 7.86 -1.06
N ALA A 124 17.01 7.15 -2.06
CA ALA A 124 16.56 7.24 -3.44
C ALA A 124 15.13 6.69 -3.62
N PHE A 125 14.76 5.65 -2.87
CA PHE A 125 13.40 5.11 -2.84
C PHE A 125 12.40 6.16 -2.34
N VAL A 126 12.67 6.78 -1.20
CA VAL A 126 11.81 7.82 -0.63
C VAL A 126 11.75 9.05 -1.53
N ALA A 127 12.90 9.55 -2.00
CA ALA A 127 12.96 10.72 -2.87
C ALA A 127 12.20 10.49 -4.18
N GLY A 128 12.38 9.33 -4.80
CA GLY A 128 11.69 8.97 -6.05
C GLY A 128 10.18 8.81 -5.87
N LEU A 129 9.73 8.19 -4.76
CA LEU A 129 8.30 8.14 -4.44
C LEU A 129 7.72 9.54 -4.23
N LYS A 130 8.41 10.42 -3.51
CA LYS A 130 7.96 11.82 -3.33
C LYS A 130 7.77 12.53 -4.66
N GLU A 131 8.71 12.36 -5.60
CA GLU A 131 8.61 12.95 -6.93
C GLU A 131 7.40 12.39 -7.71
N VAL A 132 7.25 11.06 -7.77
CA VAL A 132 6.13 10.41 -8.48
C VAL A 132 4.78 10.83 -7.88
N ILE A 133 4.67 10.84 -6.54
CA ILE A 133 3.47 11.28 -5.83
C ILE A 133 3.19 12.75 -6.11
N GLY A 134 4.21 13.61 -6.08
CA GLY A 134 4.09 15.04 -6.39
C GLY A 134 3.50 15.26 -7.78
N LYS A 135 4.07 14.63 -8.81
CA LYS A 135 3.57 14.71 -10.21
C LYS A 135 2.11 14.25 -10.32
N CYS A 136 1.73 13.16 -9.66
CA CYS A 136 0.34 12.69 -9.66
C CYS A 136 -0.61 13.70 -9.01
N ARG A 137 -0.21 14.31 -7.89
CA ARG A 137 -1.01 15.33 -7.20
C ARG A 137 -1.12 16.64 -8.00
N ASP A 138 -0.02 17.06 -8.63
CA ASP A 138 0.00 18.25 -9.49
C ASP A 138 -0.92 18.07 -10.71
N ALA A 139 -1.12 16.83 -11.16
CA ALA A 139 -2.11 16.48 -12.16
C ALA A 139 -3.55 16.36 -11.63
N GLY A 140 -3.79 16.63 -10.35
CA GLY A 140 -5.09 16.60 -9.70
C GLY A 140 -5.54 15.23 -9.18
N ALA A 141 -4.67 14.21 -9.17
CA ALA A 141 -5.04 12.88 -8.72
C ALA A 141 -4.90 12.71 -7.20
N THR A 142 -5.84 12.00 -6.58
CA THR A 142 -5.66 11.41 -5.26
C THR A 142 -4.69 10.24 -5.38
N VAL A 143 -3.67 10.17 -4.50
CA VAL A 143 -2.70 9.09 -4.50
C VAL A 143 -2.92 8.17 -3.32
N VAL A 144 -3.03 6.87 -3.58
CA VAL A 144 -3.00 5.79 -2.59
C VAL A 144 -1.63 5.11 -2.66
N LEU A 145 -0.93 5.02 -1.54
CA LEU A 145 0.36 4.33 -1.49
C LEU A 145 0.17 2.94 -0.89
N CYS A 146 0.74 1.92 -1.54
CA CYS A 146 0.80 0.57 -0.99
C CYS A 146 2.19 0.29 -0.45
N THR A 147 2.29 -0.45 0.66
CA THR A 147 3.57 -1.07 1.04
C THR A 147 3.89 -2.23 0.10
N PRO A 148 5.18 -2.57 -0.15
CA PRO A 148 5.53 -3.84 -0.77
C PRO A 148 4.97 -5.01 0.05
N SER A 149 4.66 -6.15 -0.59
CA SER A 149 4.06 -7.32 0.08
C SER A 149 5.09 -8.27 0.68
N VAL A 150 5.44 -9.35 -0.02
CA VAL A 150 6.38 -10.38 0.47
C VAL A 150 7.39 -10.82 -0.59
N ILE A 151 8.57 -11.26 -0.12
CA ILE A 151 9.55 -12.03 -0.88
C ILE A 151 9.78 -13.32 -0.10
N GLY A 152 8.90 -14.31 -0.33
CA GLY A 152 8.77 -15.53 0.46
C GLY A 152 7.64 -15.45 1.48
N GLU A 153 7.06 -16.62 1.78
CA GLU A 153 5.88 -16.75 2.64
C GLU A 153 6.19 -17.40 4.00
N LYS A 154 7.47 -17.70 4.29
CA LYS A 154 7.88 -18.21 5.60
C LYS A 154 7.59 -17.17 6.68
N LEU A 155 7.29 -17.69 7.87
CA LEU A 155 6.91 -16.89 9.05
C LEU A 155 8.14 -16.45 9.86
N ASP A 156 7.90 -15.55 10.79
CA ASP A 156 8.83 -15.14 11.83
C ASP A 156 10.19 -14.61 11.32
N GLY A 157 10.18 -13.91 10.18
CA GLY A 157 11.39 -13.34 9.60
C GLY A 157 12.34 -14.37 8.98
N ALA A 158 11.84 -15.55 8.64
CA ALA A 158 12.68 -16.64 8.12
C ALA A 158 13.03 -16.50 6.62
N ASN A 159 12.47 -15.51 5.91
CA ASN A 159 12.89 -15.18 4.56
C ASN A 159 14.08 -14.22 4.61
N SER A 160 15.10 -14.43 3.77
CA SER A 160 16.38 -13.69 3.78
C SER A 160 16.21 -12.16 3.65
N LEU A 161 15.14 -11.71 3.00
CA LEU A 161 14.88 -10.30 2.73
C LEU A 161 13.81 -9.66 3.62
N ASP A 162 13.25 -10.39 4.60
CA ASP A 162 12.17 -9.87 5.44
C ASP A 162 12.54 -8.56 6.13
N ALA A 163 13.70 -8.53 6.81
CA ALA A 163 14.13 -7.32 7.53
C ALA A 163 14.29 -6.11 6.60
N LYS A 164 14.82 -6.32 5.39
CA LYS A 164 14.97 -5.23 4.41
C LYS A 164 13.63 -4.83 3.81
N LEU A 165 12.72 -5.77 3.59
CA LEU A 165 11.39 -5.49 3.09
C LEU A 165 10.54 -4.76 4.12
N ASP A 166 10.71 -5.09 5.41
CA ASP A 166 10.08 -4.35 6.51
C ASP A 166 10.58 -2.91 6.56
N GLN A 167 11.90 -2.67 6.39
CA GLN A 167 12.46 -1.32 6.31
C GLN A 167 11.79 -0.51 5.18
N TYR A 168 11.64 -1.05 3.96
CA TYR A 168 11.02 -0.34 2.84
C TYR A 168 9.50 -0.16 3.03
N SER A 169 8.87 -1.08 3.74
CA SER A 169 7.47 -0.94 4.14
C SER A 169 7.30 0.19 5.16
N ASP A 170 8.21 0.32 6.12
CA ASP A 170 8.21 1.42 7.10
C ASP A 170 8.46 2.77 6.42
N LEU A 171 9.40 2.85 5.48
CA LEU A 171 9.60 4.05 4.66
C LEU A 171 8.33 4.46 3.90
N SER A 172 7.58 3.48 3.39
CA SER A 172 6.30 3.74 2.70
C SER A 172 5.21 4.22 3.68
N ARG A 173 5.13 3.65 4.89
CA ARG A 173 4.22 4.07 5.96
C ARG A 173 4.51 5.49 6.41
N ASP A 174 5.78 5.79 6.69
CA ASP A 174 6.22 7.11 7.13
C ASP A 174 5.95 8.16 6.06
N LEU A 175 6.20 7.83 4.79
CA LEU A 175 5.91 8.71 3.66
C LEU A 175 4.41 8.96 3.50
N ALA A 176 3.58 7.92 3.62
CA ALA A 176 2.13 8.06 3.58
C ALA A 176 1.63 8.98 4.70
N LYS A 177 2.14 8.81 5.91
CA LYS A 177 1.83 9.66 7.07
C LYS A 177 2.30 11.11 6.85
N GLU A 178 3.55 11.32 6.41
CA GLU A 178 4.11 12.65 6.13
C GLU A 178 3.26 13.41 5.12
N LEU A 179 2.90 12.73 4.03
CA LEU A 179 2.14 13.33 2.93
C LEU A 179 0.62 13.22 3.09
N LYS A 180 0.14 12.68 4.21
CA LYS A 180 -1.29 12.44 4.48
C LYS A 180 -1.97 11.71 3.32
N LEU A 181 -1.41 10.57 2.92
CA LEU A 181 -1.96 9.69 1.88
C LEU A 181 -2.79 8.57 2.50
N PRO A 182 -3.87 8.12 1.83
CA PRO A 182 -4.42 6.81 2.08
C PRO A 182 -3.34 5.73 1.91
N LEU A 183 -3.20 4.83 2.88
CA LEU A 183 -2.23 3.74 2.88
C LEU A 183 -2.94 2.39 2.73
N CYS A 184 -2.52 1.60 1.75
CA CYS A 184 -2.87 0.19 1.66
C CYS A 184 -1.69 -0.64 2.18
N ASP A 185 -1.72 -1.03 3.45
CA ASP A 185 -0.61 -1.75 4.09
C ASP A 185 -0.63 -3.24 3.74
N LEU A 186 -0.18 -3.57 2.53
CA LEU A 186 -0.13 -4.94 2.03
C LEU A 186 0.86 -5.80 2.81
N ARG A 187 2.02 -5.25 3.24
CA ARG A 187 2.98 -6.01 4.06
C ARG A 187 2.32 -6.56 5.31
N LYS A 188 1.67 -5.70 6.07
CA LYS A 188 0.93 -6.09 7.29
C LYS A 188 -0.14 -7.12 6.98
N ALA A 189 -0.98 -6.86 5.97
CA ALA A 189 -2.06 -7.75 5.60
C ALA A 189 -1.55 -9.16 5.20
N PHE A 190 -0.46 -9.23 4.41
CA PHE A 190 0.16 -10.50 4.04
C PHE A 190 0.69 -11.26 5.25
N LEU A 191 1.45 -10.61 6.13
CA LEU A 191 2.01 -11.26 7.31
C LEU A 191 0.92 -11.80 8.25
N GLU A 192 -0.16 -11.04 8.46
CA GLU A 192 -1.31 -11.48 9.26
C GLU A 192 -2.01 -12.69 8.63
N HIS A 193 -2.22 -12.66 7.29
CA HIS A 193 -2.82 -13.78 6.57
C HIS A 193 -1.94 -15.03 6.63
N LEU A 194 -0.64 -14.90 6.37
CA LEU A 194 0.30 -16.01 6.41
C LEU A 194 0.40 -16.62 7.81
N LYS A 195 0.42 -15.82 8.87
CA LYS A 195 0.39 -16.30 10.25
C LYS A 195 -0.83 -17.16 10.54
N ALA A 196 -1.97 -16.83 9.95
CA ALA A 196 -3.20 -17.59 10.11
C ALA A 196 -3.25 -18.86 9.26
N HIS A 197 -2.69 -18.86 8.06
CA HIS A 197 -2.94 -19.88 7.03
C HIS A 197 -1.72 -20.71 6.62
N ASN A 198 -0.48 -20.25 6.86
CA ASN A 198 0.73 -20.96 6.50
C ASN A 198 1.25 -21.82 7.69
N LYS A 199 0.49 -22.82 8.10
CA LYS A 199 0.81 -23.67 9.27
C LYS A 199 2.05 -24.53 9.07
N GLU A 200 2.35 -24.88 7.83
CA GLU A 200 3.50 -25.72 7.47
C GLU A 200 4.75 -24.89 7.17
N ASN A 201 4.66 -23.57 7.33
CA ASN A 201 5.74 -22.63 7.09
C ASN A 201 6.39 -22.79 5.70
N THR A 202 5.55 -22.99 4.68
CA THR A 202 5.99 -23.13 3.30
C THR A 202 6.51 -21.79 2.77
N GLU A 203 7.44 -21.84 1.81
CA GLU A 203 8.07 -20.65 1.23
C GLU A 203 7.18 -19.94 0.20
N LYS A 204 6.20 -20.65 -0.35
CA LYS A 204 5.27 -20.18 -1.39
C LYS A 204 4.02 -21.04 -1.43
N GLY A 205 3.02 -20.62 -2.18
CA GLY A 205 1.84 -21.41 -2.48
C GLY A 205 0.58 -20.98 -1.73
N ILE A 206 0.70 -20.17 -0.69
CA ILE A 206 -0.46 -19.62 0.03
C ILE A 206 -1.07 -18.46 -0.77
N LEU A 207 -0.31 -17.39 -1.00
CA LEU A 207 -0.71 -16.20 -1.75
C LEU A 207 0.13 -15.99 -3.03
N THR A 208 1.32 -16.62 -3.10
CA THR A 208 2.24 -16.46 -4.23
C THR A 208 2.52 -17.78 -4.92
N SER A 209 2.86 -17.73 -6.22
CA SER A 209 3.24 -18.90 -7.01
C SER A 209 4.74 -19.23 -6.93
N ASP A 210 5.56 -18.20 -6.76
CA ASP A 210 7.03 -18.27 -6.86
C ASP A 210 7.75 -17.48 -5.75
N ARG A 211 7.07 -17.16 -4.63
CA ARG A 211 7.51 -16.35 -3.49
C ARG A 211 7.22 -14.85 -3.63
N VAL A 212 6.89 -14.35 -4.83
CA VAL A 212 6.69 -12.92 -5.13
C VAL A 212 5.40 -12.68 -5.90
N HIS A 213 5.25 -13.34 -7.06
CA HIS A 213 4.09 -13.14 -7.93
C HIS A 213 2.86 -13.87 -7.41
N LEU A 214 1.75 -13.16 -7.43
CA LEU A 214 0.48 -13.64 -6.87
C LEU A 214 -0.04 -14.87 -7.60
N ASN A 215 -0.51 -15.87 -6.84
CA ASN A 215 -1.39 -16.91 -7.35
C ASN A 215 -2.84 -16.40 -7.40
N GLN A 216 -3.79 -17.24 -7.74
CA GLN A 216 -5.20 -16.84 -7.81
C GLN A 216 -5.74 -16.35 -6.47
N VAL A 217 -5.41 -17.03 -5.36
CA VAL A 217 -5.81 -16.65 -4.00
C VAL A 217 -5.20 -15.30 -3.61
N GLY A 218 -3.91 -15.11 -3.93
CA GLY A 218 -3.21 -13.85 -3.68
C GLY A 218 -3.76 -12.67 -4.47
N ASN A 219 -4.16 -12.88 -5.73
CA ASN A 219 -4.83 -11.84 -6.52
C ASN A 219 -6.15 -11.42 -5.89
N GLN A 220 -6.99 -12.37 -5.45
CA GLN A 220 -8.23 -12.06 -4.75
C GLN A 220 -7.96 -11.33 -3.43
N PHE A 221 -6.99 -11.82 -2.65
CA PHE A 221 -6.59 -11.22 -1.37
C PHE A 221 -6.12 -9.76 -1.53
N VAL A 222 -5.31 -9.47 -2.54
CA VAL A 222 -4.85 -8.10 -2.84
C VAL A 222 -6.01 -7.23 -3.30
N ALA A 223 -6.89 -7.74 -4.17
CA ALA A 223 -8.07 -7.00 -4.61
C ALA A 223 -8.96 -6.61 -3.43
N ASP A 224 -9.29 -7.56 -2.55
CA ASP A 224 -10.13 -7.31 -1.37
C ASP A 224 -9.49 -6.33 -0.38
N THR A 225 -8.15 -6.40 -0.23
CA THR A 225 -7.41 -5.50 0.65
C THR A 225 -7.36 -4.07 0.10
N MET A 226 -7.13 -3.91 -1.21
CA MET A 226 -7.11 -2.59 -1.84
C MET A 226 -8.51 -1.96 -1.90
N LEU A 227 -9.56 -2.75 -2.13
CA LEU A 227 -10.95 -2.27 -2.12
C LEU A 227 -11.34 -1.68 -0.76
N LYS A 228 -10.84 -2.21 0.36
CA LYS A 228 -11.08 -1.62 1.69
C LYS A 228 -10.49 -0.20 1.82
N THR A 229 -9.45 0.13 1.06
CA THR A 229 -8.86 1.47 1.05
C THR A 229 -9.53 2.38 0.02
N LEU A 230 -9.94 1.83 -1.13
CA LEU A 230 -10.49 2.58 -2.25
C LEU A 230 -11.99 2.90 -2.12
N ASP A 231 -12.72 2.10 -1.35
CA ASP A 231 -14.20 2.13 -1.31
C ASP A 231 -14.69 2.21 0.15
N GLN A 232 -14.29 3.30 0.82
CA GLN A 232 -14.65 3.61 2.22
C GLN A 232 -15.87 4.50 2.32
#